data_6b921c2f4e19f82a496f451b60490003
#
_entry.id   6b921c2f4e19f82a496f451b60490003
#
_cell.length_a   1.000
_cell.length_b   1.000
_cell.length_c   1.000
_cell.angle_alpha   90.00
_cell.angle_beta   90.00
_cell.angle_gamma   90.00
#
_symmetry.space_group_name_H-M   'P 1'
#
loop_
_entity.id
_entity.type
_entity.pdbx_description
1 polymer ?
#
loop_
_entity_poly.entity_id
_entity_poly.type
_entity_poly.pdbx_seq_one_letter_code
_entity_poly.pdbx_strand_id
1 'polypeptide(L)'
;WQAHDYLVEKYEALGYTLVKAGNIPGFYTDVETGKPGPKVAIFGELDALDIANHPESVNGMTHCCGHNAQSAALLGIAAALKQPHALDGLCGSIRLVVVPAEEMIQLAFREELRQKGIIKYNGGKTEFMYRGLLDGVDMAMMVHGMTKGSGVNEDGDTDLDFQALLG
;
A
#
# COMPACT_ATOMS: atom_id res chain seq x y z
N TRP A 1 7.78 -11.38 1.32
CA TRP A 1 8.92 -10.55 1.80
C TRP A 1 9.68 -9.87 0.66
N GLN A 2 9.89 -10.47 -0.50
CA GLN A 2 10.72 -9.88 -1.59
C GLN A 2 10.28 -8.45 -1.98
N ALA A 3 9.00 -8.23 -2.23
CA ALA A 3 8.49 -6.88 -2.55
C ALA A 3 8.67 -5.90 -1.37
N HIS A 4 8.49 -6.38 -0.12
CA HIS A 4 8.76 -5.59 1.08
C HIS A 4 10.22 -5.15 1.14
N ASP A 5 11.16 -6.09 1.02
CA ASP A 5 12.59 -5.81 1.14
C ASP A 5 13.05 -4.83 0.05
N TYR A 6 12.56 -5.03 -1.19
CA TYR A 6 12.83 -4.12 -2.29
C TYR A 6 12.34 -2.70 -2.02
N LEU A 7 11.09 -2.55 -1.57
CA LEU A 7 10.55 -1.21 -1.27
C LEU A 7 11.25 -0.57 -0.08
N VAL A 8 11.58 -1.33 0.96
CA VAL A 8 12.39 -0.82 2.09
C VAL A 8 13.69 -0.22 1.58
N GLU A 9 14.45 -0.94 0.75
CA GLU A 9 15.70 -0.44 0.15
C GLU A 9 15.47 0.88 -0.60
N LYS A 10 14.41 0.96 -1.43
CA LYS A 10 14.14 2.17 -2.24
C LYS A 10 13.73 3.37 -1.40
N TYR A 11 12.89 3.17 -0.39
CA TYR A 11 12.48 4.26 0.52
C TYR A 11 13.66 4.73 1.39
N GLU A 12 14.47 3.82 1.92
CA GLU A 12 15.68 4.17 2.68
C GLU A 12 16.70 4.91 1.79
N ALA A 13 16.85 4.53 0.52
CA ALA A 13 17.69 5.24 -0.46
C ALA A 13 17.17 6.66 -0.77
N LEU A 14 15.87 6.91 -0.68
CA LEU A 14 15.27 8.25 -0.76
C LEU A 14 15.43 9.05 0.55
N GLY A 15 16.04 8.48 1.59
CA GLY A 15 16.25 9.14 2.88
C GLY A 15 15.01 9.13 3.77
N TYR A 16 14.13 8.16 3.65
CA TYR A 16 13.03 7.95 4.57
C TYR A 16 13.44 7.08 5.76
N THR A 17 12.92 7.43 6.93
CA THR A 17 12.97 6.56 8.12
C THR A 17 11.67 5.78 8.17
N LEU A 18 11.75 4.45 8.20
CA LEU A 18 10.60 3.56 8.12
C LEU A 18 10.22 2.99 9.48
N VAL A 19 8.92 2.97 9.77
CA VAL A 19 8.35 2.20 10.87
C VAL A 19 7.85 0.88 10.29
N LYS A 20 8.62 -0.19 10.52
CA LYS A 20 8.32 -1.53 10.02
C LYS A 20 7.25 -2.23 10.88
N ALA A 21 6.43 -3.06 10.25
CA ALA A 21 5.32 -3.75 10.92
C ALA A 21 5.75 -4.93 11.84
N GLY A 22 7.05 -5.05 12.11
CA GLY A 22 7.63 -6.05 13.00
C GLY A 22 7.80 -7.41 12.32
N ASN A 23 7.09 -8.42 12.78
CA ASN A 23 7.20 -9.80 12.31
C ASN A 23 6.37 -10.13 11.06
N ILE A 24 5.76 -9.13 10.44
CA ILE A 24 5.05 -9.24 9.15
C ILE A 24 5.64 -8.25 8.15
N PRO A 25 5.47 -8.48 6.81
CA PRO A 25 5.85 -7.50 5.81
C PRO A 25 5.04 -6.21 5.95
N GLY A 26 5.61 -5.11 5.46
CA GLY A 26 4.97 -3.81 5.43
C GLY A 26 5.62 -2.80 6.38
N PHE A 27 5.34 -1.54 6.12
CA PHE A 27 5.88 -0.41 6.86
C PHE A 27 5.06 0.85 6.57
N TYR A 28 5.32 1.90 7.32
CA TYR A 28 4.92 3.25 6.95
C TYR A 28 6.06 4.25 7.18
N THR A 29 5.90 5.43 6.60
CA THR A 29 6.71 6.62 6.91
C THR A 29 5.83 7.86 6.86
N ASP A 30 6.08 8.81 7.73
CA ASP A 30 5.39 10.10 7.78
C ASP A 30 6.23 11.19 7.09
N VAL A 31 5.55 12.03 6.32
CA VAL A 31 6.08 13.24 5.70
C VAL A 31 5.36 14.43 6.31
N GLU A 32 6.07 15.16 7.15
CA GLU A 32 5.51 16.31 7.87
C GLU A 32 5.68 17.60 7.05
N THR A 33 4.60 18.37 6.91
CA THR A 33 4.67 19.70 6.25
C THR A 33 5.20 20.81 7.16
N GLY A 34 5.30 20.53 8.47
CA GLY A 34 5.64 21.52 9.49
C GLY A 34 4.49 22.48 9.84
N LYS A 35 3.30 22.27 9.29
CA LYS A 35 2.10 23.07 9.58
C LYS A 35 1.00 22.16 10.13
N PRO A 36 0.18 22.62 11.10
CA PRO A 36 -0.96 21.87 11.60
C PRO A 36 -1.96 21.52 10.49
N GLY A 37 -2.54 20.34 10.56
CA GLY A 37 -3.56 19.90 9.60
C GLY A 37 -3.80 18.39 9.70
N PRO A 38 -4.64 17.83 8.84
CA PRO A 38 -4.97 16.42 8.86
C PRO A 38 -3.77 15.55 8.45
N LYS A 39 -3.78 14.31 8.92
CA LYS A 39 -2.87 13.25 8.47
C LYS A 39 -3.57 12.39 7.42
N VAL A 40 -3.06 12.39 6.19
CA VAL A 40 -3.60 11.63 5.07
C VAL A 40 -2.72 10.41 4.82
N ALA A 41 -3.27 9.21 4.91
CA ALA A 41 -2.58 7.97 4.53
C ALA A 41 -2.77 7.68 3.04
N ILE A 42 -1.68 7.33 2.35
CA ILE A 42 -1.71 6.81 0.97
C ILE A 42 -1.19 5.38 1.00
N PHE A 43 -1.98 4.44 0.48
CA PHE A 43 -1.70 3.01 0.59
C PHE A 43 -1.11 2.43 -0.69
N GLY A 44 -0.18 1.48 -0.51
CA GLY A 44 0.27 0.51 -1.48
C GLY A 44 0.22 -0.89 -0.90
N GLU A 45 -0.07 -1.88 -1.72
CA GLU A 45 -0.25 -3.27 -1.35
C GLU A 45 0.85 -4.15 -1.93
N LEU A 46 1.28 -5.16 -1.17
CA LEU A 46 2.48 -5.97 -1.48
C LEU A 46 2.16 -7.30 -2.13
N ASP A 47 0.94 -7.79 -1.99
CA ASP A 47 0.61 -9.16 -2.33
C ASP A 47 0.38 -9.35 -3.83
N ALA A 48 0.50 -10.60 -4.24
CA ALA A 48 0.25 -11.11 -5.57
C ALA A 48 -0.82 -12.19 -5.49
N LEU A 49 -1.46 -12.48 -6.61
CA LEU A 49 -2.47 -13.54 -6.72
C LEU A 49 -1.82 -14.89 -7.04
N ASP A 50 -2.42 -15.96 -6.51
CA ASP A 50 -2.05 -17.34 -6.81
C ASP A 50 -2.75 -17.78 -8.13
N ILE A 51 -2.10 -17.50 -9.27
CA ILE A 51 -2.61 -17.82 -10.61
C ILE A 51 -1.47 -18.45 -11.43
N ALA A 52 -1.27 -19.73 -11.25
CA ALA A 52 -0.16 -20.49 -11.87
C ALA A 52 -0.17 -20.46 -13.40
N ASN A 53 -1.35 -20.39 -14.03
CA ASN A 53 -1.51 -20.44 -15.48
C ASN A 53 -1.44 -19.05 -16.15
N HIS A 54 -1.17 -17.98 -15.41
CA HIS A 54 -0.99 -16.65 -16.00
C HIS A 54 0.36 -16.59 -16.75
N PRO A 55 0.44 -15.96 -17.95
CA PRO A 55 1.67 -15.89 -18.73
C PRO A 55 2.86 -15.27 -17.97
N GLU A 56 2.59 -14.35 -17.05
CA GLU A 56 3.59 -13.67 -16.22
C GLU A 56 3.77 -14.31 -14.84
N SER A 57 3.23 -15.52 -14.64
CA SER A 57 3.33 -16.20 -13.35
C SER A 57 4.78 -16.60 -13.04
N VAL A 58 5.25 -16.26 -11.84
CA VAL A 58 6.52 -16.69 -11.29
C VAL A 58 6.25 -17.53 -10.04
N ASN A 59 6.61 -18.79 -10.09
CA ASN A 59 6.35 -19.75 -9.00
C ASN A 59 4.87 -19.83 -8.60
N GLY A 60 3.94 -19.71 -9.56
CA GLY A 60 2.50 -19.76 -9.33
C GLY A 60 1.87 -18.41 -8.96
N MET A 61 2.66 -17.38 -8.72
CA MET A 61 2.19 -16.07 -8.28
C MET A 61 2.31 -15.03 -9.40
N THR A 62 1.34 -14.10 -9.46
CA THR A 62 1.35 -13.00 -10.42
C THR A 62 0.72 -11.73 -9.85
N HIS A 63 1.21 -10.57 -10.25
CA HIS A 63 0.66 -9.25 -9.89
C HIS A 63 -0.44 -8.77 -10.85
N CYS A 64 -1.40 -9.63 -11.18
CA CYS A 64 -2.47 -9.26 -12.11
C CYS A 64 -3.59 -8.41 -11.50
N CYS A 65 -3.61 -8.19 -10.18
CA CYS A 65 -4.47 -7.20 -9.53
C CYS A 65 -3.91 -5.77 -9.62
N GLY A 66 -2.65 -5.59 -10.01
CA GLY A 66 -2.04 -4.27 -10.20
C GLY A 66 -1.35 -3.70 -8.95
N HIS A 67 -1.18 -4.47 -7.87
CA HIS A 67 -0.49 -4.01 -6.65
C HIS A 67 0.97 -3.59 -6.90
N ASN A 68 1.64 -4.16 -7.89
CA ASN A 68 2.96 -3.73 -8.33
C ASN A 68 2.95 -2.31 -8.91
N ALA A 69 1.96 -1.97 -9.74
CA ALA A 69 1.80 -0.62 -10.30
C ALA A 69 1.42 0.38 -9.20
N GLN A 70 0.53 -0.01 -8.28
CA GLN A 70 0.14 0.79 -7.12
C GLN A 70 1.36 1.08 -6.21
N SER A 71 2.16 0.06 -5.89
CA SER A 71 3.38 0.22 -5.09
C SER A 71 4.44 1.08 -5.79
N ALA A 72 4.55 0.96 -7.13
CA ALA A 72 5.43 1.81 -7.93
C ALA A 72 4.95 3.28 -7.95
N ALA A 73 3.64 3.51 -8.05
CA ALA A 73 3.05 4.84 -7.96
C ALA A 73 3.31 5.47 -6.57
N LEU A 74 3.14 4.70 -5.49
CA LEU A 74 3.41 5.15 -4.13
C LEU A 74 4.90 5.52 -3.94
N LEU A 75 5.82 4.73 -4.51
CA LEU A 75 7.26 5.06 -4.52
C LEU A 75 7.54 6.32 -5.34
N GLY A 76 6.83 6.53 -6.45
CA GLY A 76 6.89 7.76 -7.24
C GLY A 76 6.44 8.98 -6.44
N ILE A 77 5.34 8.86 -5.69
CA ILE A 77 4.88 9.89 -4.74
C ILE A 77 5.97 10.18 -3.69
N ALA A 78 6.55 9.12 -3.09
CA ALA A 78 7.63 9.28 -2.13
C ALA A 78 8.82 10.06 -2.72
N ALA A 79 9.23 9.75 -3.94
CA ALA A 79 10.31 10.48 -4.62
C ALA A 79 9.92 11.94 -4.93
N ALA A 80 8.68 12.19 -5.33
CA ALA A 80 8.18 13.54 -5.60
C ALA A 80 8.13 14.42 -4.34
N LEU A 81 7.70 13.85 -3.21
CA LEU A 81 7.63 14.57 -1.92
C LEU A 81 9.02 14.98 -1.37
N LYS A 82 10.10 14.40 -1.87
CA LYS A 82 11.49 14.79 -1.55
C LYS A 82 12.01 15.93 -2.42
N GLN A 83 11.29 16.35 -3.46
CA GLN A 83 11.74 17.43 -4.31
C GLN A 83 11.62 18.79 -3.60
N PRO A 84 12.49 19.76 -3.93
CA PRO A 84 12.36 21.11 -3.43
C PRO A 84 10.96 21.66 -3.69
N HIS A 85 10.38 22.34 -2.70
CA HIS A 85 9.06 22.97 -2.78
C HIS A 85 7.85 22.02 -2.93
N ALA A 86 8.05 20.70 -2.90
CA ALA A 86 6.95 19.73 -3.04
C ALA A 86 5.88 19.87 -1.94
N LEU A 87 6.25 20.34 -0.77
CA LEU A 87 5.36 20.53 0.38
C LEU A 87 4.85 21.98 0.53
N ASP A 88 5.25 22.90 -0.37
CA ASP A 88 4.81 24.28 -0.31
C ASP A 88 3.28 24.37 -0.47
N GLY A 89 2.65 25.16 0.41
CA GLY A 89 1.19 25.32 0.39
C GLY A 89 0.39 24.18 1.05
N LEU A 90 1.02 23.05 1.37
CA LEU A 90 0.38 21.95 2.10
C LEU A 90 0.39 22.20 3.62
N CYS A 91 -0.54 21.54 4.32
CA CYS A 91 -0.63 21.49 5.78
C CYS A 91 -0.91 20.07 6.25
N GLY A 92 -0.63 19.77 7.52
CA GLY A 92 -0.77 18.43 8.08
C GLY A 92 0.40 17.52 7.72
N SER A 93 0.13 16.25 7.53
CA SER A 93 1.14 15.25 7.19
C SER A 93 0.61 14.19 6.23
N ILE A 94 1.53 13.53 5.52
CA ILE A 94 1.23 12.43 4.63
C ILE A 94 1.89 11.17 5.19
N ARG A 95 1.09 10.12 5.45
CA ARG A 95 1.60 8.79 5.79
C ARG A 95 1.62 7.92 4.56
N LEU A 96 2.79 7.53 4.08
CA LEU A 96 2.96 6.55 3.01
C LEU A 96 2.97 5.16 3.66
N VAL A 97 2.00 4.32 3.30
CA VAL A 97 1.75 3.04 3.96
C VAL A 97 1.86 1.91 2.96
N VAL A 98 2.67 0.92 3.25
CA VAL A 98 2.82 -0.30 2.46
C VAL A 98 2.33 -1.47 3.29
N VAL A 99 1.20 -2.09 2.88
CA VAL A 99 0.55 -3.17 3.63
C VAL A 99 0.71 -4.52 2.94
N PRO A 100 0.80 -5.63 3.69
CA PRO A 100 0.71 -6.97 3.14
C PRO A 100 -0.75 -7.39 2.97
N ALA A 101 -1.01 -8.41 2.14
CA ALA A 101 -2.19 -9.26 2.24
C ALA A 101 -3.55 -8.53 2.14
N GLU A 102 -3.79 -7.86 1.02
CA GLU A 102 -5.11 -7.33 0.69
C GLU A 102 -6.03 -8.47 0.21
N GLU A 103 -5.50 -9.32 -0.67
CA GLU A 103 -6.21 -10.44 -1.26
C GLU A 103 -6.50 -11.53 -0.23
N MET A 104 -7.73 -12.02 -0.20
CA MET A 104 -8.15 -13.07 0.76
C MET A 104 -7.82 -14.48 0.24
N ILE A 105 -6.56 -14.70 -0.09
CA ILE A 105 -6.00 -15.97 -0.57
C ILE A 105 -5.20 -16.68 0.52
N GLN A 106 -4.84 -17.95 0.29
CA GLN A 106 -4.03 -18.77 1.20
C GLN A 106 -4.53 -18.78 2.64
N LEU A 107 -5.84 -18.90 2.84
CA LEU A 107 -6.49 -18.77 4.14
C LEU A 107 -5.97 -19.77 5.18
N ALA A 108 -5.63 -20.99 4.77
CA ALA A 108 -5.05 -22.00 5.67
C ALA A 108 -3.71 -21.53 6.26
N PHE A 109 -2.84 -20.97 5.43
CA PHE A 109 -1.57 -20.40 5.88
C PHE A 109 -1.79 -19.22 6.85
N ARG A 110 -2.75 -18.34 6.54
CA ARG A 110 -3.07 -17.21 7.42
C ARG A 110 -3.65 -17.67 8.76
N GLU A 111 -4.43 -18.74 8.76
CA GLU A 111 -4.93 -19.33 10.01
C GLU A 111 -3.79 -19.91 10.86
N GLU A 112 -2.78 -20.55 10.25
CA GLU A 112 -1.58 -20.96 10.98
C GLU A 112 -0.85 -19.76 11.60
N LEU A 113 -0.73 -18.65 10.89
CA LEU A 113 -0.13 -17.42 11.43
C LEU A 113 -0.93 -16.88 12.62
N ARG A 114 -2.25 -16.95 12.57
CA ARG A 114 -3.13 -16.55 13.68
C ARG A 114 -2.94 -17.46 14.88
N GLN A 115 -2.90 -18.76 14.68
CA GLN A 115 -2.68 -19.76 15.76
C GLN A 115 -1.30 -19.59 16.42
N LYS A 116 -0.29 -19.19 15.65
CA LYS A 116 1.05 -18.85 16.14
C LYS A 116 1.12 -17.46 16.79
N GLY A 117 0.04 -16.70 16.82
CA GLY A 117 0.00 -15.34 17.37
C GLY A 117 0.82 -14.32 16.56
N ILE A 118 1.15 -14.63 15.29
CA ILE A 118 1.91 -13.72 14.42
C ILE A 118 1.00 -12.63 13.89
N ILE A 119 -0.24 -12.96 13.55
CA ILE A 119 -1.28 -12.01 13.13
C ILE A 119 -2.56 -12.21 13.94
N LYS A 120 -3.35 -11.16 14.05
CA LYS A 120 -4.70 -11.20 14.62
C LYS A 120 -5.76 -11.26 13.53
N TYR A 121 -5.55 -10.53 12.45
CA TYR A 121 -6.48 -10.39 11.32
C TYR A 121 -5.86 -10.85 10.02
N ASN A 122 -6.67 -11.42 9.13
CA ASN A 122 -6.18 -11.95 7.85
C ASN A 122 -5.88 -10.85 6.82
N GLY A 123 -6.55 -9.71 6.89
CA GLY A 123 -6.31 -8.57 6.00
C GLY A 123 -5.21 -7.65 6.51
N GLY A 124 -4.33 -7.21 5.62
CA GLY A 124 -3.18 -6.38 5.98
C GLY A 124 -3.56 -5.03 6.59
N LYS A 125 -4.56 -4.34 6.03
CA LYS A 125 -5.04 -3.05 6.56
C LYS A 125 -5.62 -3.21 7.97
N THR A 126 -6.44 -4.23 8.20
CA THR A 126 -7.02 -4.52 9.52
C THR A 126 -5.96 -4.94 10.54
N GLU A 127 -4.94 -5.68 10.13
CA GLU A 127 -3.81 -6.01 10.99
C GLU A 127 -2.97 -4.77 11.34
N PHE A 128 -2.78 -3.84 10.38
CA PHE A 128 -2.10 -2.56 10.63
C PHE A 128 -2.89 -1.68 11.61
N MET A 129 -4.21 -1.60 11.47
CA MET A 129 -5.07 -0.90 12.44
C MET A 129 -4.92 -1.51 13.83
N TYR A 130 -4.99 -2.83 13.95
CA TYR A 130 -4.84 -3.54 15.23
C TYR A 130 -3.48 -3.27 15.89
N ARG A 131 -2.41 -3.14 15.09
CA ARG A 131 -1.06 -2.84 15.58
C ARG A 131 -0.83 -1.36 15.89
N GLY A 132 -1.82 -0.49 15.71
CA GLY A 132 -1.70 0.96 15.90
C GLY A 132 -0.88 1.66 14.82
N LEU A 133 -0.55 0.98 13.70
CA LEU A 133 0.27 1.56 12.63
C LEU A 133 -0.48 2.63 11.81
N LEU A 134 -1.81 2.71 11.98
CA LEU A 134 -2.67 3.73 11.38
C LEU A 134 -3.18 4.76 12.41
N ASP A 135 -2.69 4.73 13.64
CA ASP A 135 -3.12 5.69 14.66
C ASP A 135 -2.80 7.13 14.24
N GLY A 136 -3.77 8.02 14.46
CA GLY A 136 -3.68 9.43 14.10
C GLY A 136 -3.88 9.72 12.61
N VAL A 137 -4.28 8.76 11.79
CA VAL A 137 -4.68 8.99 10.40
C VAL A 137 -6.13 9.50 10.39
N ASP A 138 -6.36 10.64 9.74
CA ASP A 138 -7.68 11.26 9.60
C ASP A 138 -8.38 10.85 8.30
N MET A 139 -7.60 10.61 7.25
CA MET A 139 -8.10 10.25 5.92
C MET A 139 -7.20 9.18 5.28
N ALA A 140 -7.80 8.33 4.45
CA ALA A 140 -7.06 7.31 3.73
C ALA A 140 -7.44 7.32 2.24
N MET A 141 -6.45 7.12 1.38
CA MET A 141 -6.65 7.00 -0.07
C MET A 141 -5.71 5.96 -0.68
N MET A 142 -6.12 5.44 -1.82
CA MET A 142 -5.29 4.55 -2.63
C MET A 142 -5.68 4.69 -4.10
N VAL A 143 -4.76 4.32 -4.98
CA VAL A 143 -5.00 4.20 -6.43
C VAL A 143 -5.00 2.72 -6.76
N HIS A 144 -5.98 2.26 -7.56
CA HIS A 144 -6.05 0.87 -8.00
C HIS A 144 -6.31 0.80 -9.50
N GLY A 145 -5.62 -0.10 -10.18
CA GLY A 145 -5.85 -0.36 -11.60
C GLY A 145 -7.20 -1.06 -11.82
N MET A 146 -7.90 -0.69 -12.87
CA MET A 146 -9.15 -1.35 -13.27
C MET A 146 -9.00 -2.02 -14.62
N THR A 147 -9.69 -3.14 -14.83
CA THR A 147 -9.73 -3.81 -16.13
C THR A 147 -10.71 -3.10 -17.07
N LYS A 148 -10.41 -3.14 -18.37
CA LYS A 148 -11.31 -2.67 -19.41
C LYS A 148 -12.65 -3.43 -19.31
N GLY A 149 -13.74 -2.72 -18.98
CA GLY A 149 -15.06 -3.32 -18.75
C GLY A 149 -15.66 -3.08 -17.36
N SER A 150 -14.87 -2.63 -16.40
CA SER A 150 -15.35 -2.29 -15.04
C SER A 150 -15.43 -0.77 -14.79
N GLY A 151 -15.64 0.04 -15.84
CA GLY A 151 -15.73 1.51 -15.71
C GLY A 151 -15.23 2.26 -16.95
N VAL A 152 -15.29 1.64 -18.12
CA VAL A 152 -14.99 2.33 -19.38
C VAL A 152 -16.27 3.04 -19.82
N ASN A 153 -16.22 4.36 -19.96
CA ASN A 153 -17.29 5.13 -20.62
C ASN A 153 -17.41 4.72 -22.09
N GLU A 154 -18.50 5.11 -22.75
CA GLU A 154 -18.80 4.75 -24.15
C GLU A 154 -17.71 5.21 -25.14
N ASP A 155 -16.85 6.15 -24.74
CA ASP A 155 -15.76 6.71 -25.55
C ASP A 155 -14.45 5.93 -25.43
N GLY A 156 -14.37 4.90 -24.59
CA GLY A 156 -13.21 4.03 -24.44
C GLY A 156 -12.09 4.58 -23.55
N ASP A 157 -12.34 5.68 -22.84
CA ASP A 157 -11.42 6.22 -21.84
C ASP A 157 -11.53 5.46 -20.53
N THR A 158 -10.39 5.12 -19.96
CA THR A 158 -10.31 4.55 -18.60
C THR A 158 -10.44 5.67 -17.59
N ASP A 159 -11.60 5.80 -16.97
CA ASP A 159 -11.71 6.60 -15.76
C ASP A 159 -10.85 5.97 -14.64
N LEU A 160 -9.87 6.72 -14.17
CA LEU A 160 -9.17 6.40 -12.95
C LEU A 160 -10.12 6.71 -11.78
N ASP A 161 -10.86 5.71 -11.34
CA ASP A 161 -11.70 5.83 -10.15
C ASP A 161 -10.82 5.96 -8.90
N PHE A 162 -10.81 7.15 -8.32
CA PHE A 162 -10.25 7.37 -6.99
C PHE A 162 -11.31 6.97 -5.96
N GLN A 163 -11.21 5.78 -5.41
CA GLN A 163 -11.99 5.43 -4.22
C GLN A 163 -11.35 6.06 -3.00
N ALA A 164 -11.92 7.18 -2.55
CA ALA A 164 -11.68 7.70 -1.21
C ALA A 164 -12.50 6.86 -0.23
N LEU A 165 -11.85 6.05 0.59
CA LEU A 165 -12.48 5.43 1.75
C LEU A 165 -12.51 6.49 2.87
N LEU A 166 -13.65 7.15 3.01
CA LEU A 166 -13.97 7.92 4.20
C LEU A 166 -14.37 6.91 5.28
N GLY A 167 -13.53 6.75 6.28
CA GLY A 167 -13.85 6.01 7.51
C GLY A 167 -14.52 6.91 8.53
#